data_b6faa7500d93d9cf6bed22cad8563b80
#
_entry.id   b6faa7500d93d9cf6bed22cad8563b80
#
_cell.length_a   1.000
_cell.length_b   1.000
_cell.length_c   1.000
_cell.angle_alpha   90.00
_cell.angle_beta   90.00
_cell.angle_gamma   90.00
#
_symmetry.space_group_name_H-M   'P 1'
#
loop_
_entity.id
_entity.type
_entity.pdbx_description
1 polymer ?
#
loop_
_entity_poly.entity_id
_entity_poly.type
_entity_poly.pdbx_seq_one_letter_code
_entity_poly.pdbx_strand_id
1 'polypeptide(L)'
;MASNAKYALWLQKAVEDSDLIEELKRISGDEKEIYDRFYKELEFGTAGLRGVIGAGTNRMNIYTVRRTTQGLANYLNSKKEGASVAIAYDSRIKSELFARECARVLAANGITARIVKELQPVPVLSFAVRELRCDAGIMITASHNP
;
A
#
# COMPACT_ATOMS: atom_id res chain seq x y z
N MET A 1 -18.72 18.20 2.04
CA MET A 1 -17.74 19.17 2.61
C MET A 1 -16.41 18.52 3.00
N ALA A 2 -16.36 17.47 3.84
CA ALA A 2 -15.08 16.84 4.24
C ALA A 2 -14.32 16.20 3.06
N SER A 3 -15.03 15.53 2.12
CA SER A 3 -14.41 14.90 0.95
C SER A 3 -13.76 15.91 0.02
N ASN A 4 -14.38 17.06 -0.20
CA ASN A 4 -13.84 18.14 -1.05
C ASN A 4 -12.58 18.77 -0.43
N ALA A 5 -12.50 18.91 0.89
CA ALA A 5 -11.30 19.38 1.56
C ALA A 5 -10.14 18.38 1.42
N LYS A 6 -10.41 17.08 1.56
CA LYS A 6 -9.41 16.02 1.31
C LYS A 6 -8.96 16.00 -0.16
N TYR A 7 -9.88 16.12 -1.10
CA TYR A 7 -9.58 16.20 -2.52
C TYR A 7 -8.65 17.38 -2.84
N ALA A 8 -8.99 18.59 -2.34
CA ALA A 8 -8.16 19.78 -2.51
C ALA A 8 -6.75 19.60 -1.93
N LEU A 9 -6.63 18.97 -0.76
CA LEU A 9 -5.34 18.64 -0.15
C LEU A 9 -4.54 17.68 -1.03
N TRP A 10 -5.20 16.65 -1.59
CA TRP A 10 -4.55 15.68 -2.47
C TRP A 10 -4.04 16.29 -3.77
N LEU A 11 -4.79 17.21 -4.39
CA LEU A 11 -4.32 17.96 -5.56
C LEU A 11 -3.01 18.72 -5.30
N GLN A 12 -2.78 19.17 -4.06
CA GLN A 12 -1.58 19.92 -3.70
C GLN A 12 -0.42 19.03 -3.25
N LYS A 13 -0.70 17.88 -2.62
CA LYS A 13 0.31 17.09 -1.89
C LYS A 13 0.61 15.74 -2.52
N ALA A 14 -0.30 15.15 -3.30
CA ALA A 14 -0.12 13.84 -3.91
C ALA A 14 0.61 13.95 -5.25
N VAL A 15 1.85 14.44 -5.23
CA VAL A 15 2.62 14.83 -6.42
C VAL A 15 3.67 13.82 -6.89
N GLU A 16 3.81 12.69 -6.18
CA GLU A 16 4.86 11.71 -6.48
C GLU A 16 4.48 10.68 -7.55
N ASP A 17 3.19 10.49 -7.82
CA ASP A 17 2.68 9.56 -8.85
C ASP A 17 1.87 10.36 -9.88
N SER A 18 2.40 10.48 -11.09
CA SER A 18 1.79 11.24 -12.19
C SER A 18 0.40 10.75 -12.56
N ASP A 19 0.18 9.41 -12.50
CA ASP A 19 -1.12 8.82 -12.83
C ASP A 19 -2.20 9.31 -11.85
N LEU A 20 -1.85 9.43 -10.56
CA LEU A 20 -2.76 9.93 -9.53
C LEU A 20 -3.08 11.41 -9.74
N ILE A 21 -2.09 12.22 -10.15
CA ILE A 21 -2.30 13.65 -10.44
C ILE A 21 -3.25 13.82 -11.62
N GLU A 22 -3.05 13.06 -12.69
CA GLU A 22 -3.92 13.10 -13.86
C GLU A 22 -5.34 12.66 -13.53
N GLU A 23 -5.47 11.60 -12.74
CA GLU A 23 -6.74 11.10 -12.28
C GLU A 23 -7.49 12.13 -11.41
N LEU A 24 -6.81 12.79 -10.47
CA LEU A 24 -7.38 13.86 -9.65
C LEU A 24 -7.86 15.03 -10.50
N LYS A 25 -7.09 15.44 -11.50
CA LYS A 25 -7.50 16.52 -12.43
C LYS A 25 -8.75 16.12 -13.24
N ARG A 26 -8.82 14.88 -13.69
CA ARG A 26 -9.93 14.36 -14.50
C ARG A 26 -11.27 14.36 -13.75
N ILE A 27 -11.27 14.08 -12.45
CA ILE A 27 -12.48 14.07 -11.62
C ILE A 27 -12.87 15.46 -11.08
N SER A 28 -12.16 16.51 -11.49
CA SER A 28 -12.46 17.88 -11.04
C SER A 28 -13.88 18.26 -11.39
N GLY A 29 -14.66 18.68 -10.37
CA GLY A 29 -16.09 19.02 -10.53
C GLY A 29 -17.05 17.82 -10.50
N ASP A 30 -16.56 16.59 -10.48
CA ASP A 30 -17.40 15.41 -10.27
C ASP A 30 -17.56 15.12 -8.77
N GLU A 31 -18.57 15.67 -8.18
CA GLU A 31 -18.89 15.55 -6.75
C GLU A 31 -19.08 14.08 -6.32
N LYS A 32 -19.63 13.23 -7.19
CA LYS A 32 -19.88 11.83 -6.90
C LYS A 32 -18.57 11.04 -6.83
N GLU A 33 -17.70 11.21 -7.83
CA GLU A 33 -16.37 10.61 -7.85
C GLU A 33 -15.51 11.11 -6.69
N ILE A 34 -15.52 12.41 -6.41
CA ILE A 34 -14.79 12.99 -5.28
C ILE A 34 -15.29 12.39 -3.96
N TYR A 35 -16.61 12.29 -3.78
CA TYR A 35 -17.18 11.70 -2.58
C TYR A 35 -16.74 10.23 -2.42
N ASP A 36 -16.90 9.38 -3.44
CA ASP A 36 -16.60 7.96 -3.40
C ASP A 36 -15.11 7.68 -3.06
N ARG A 37 -14.21 8.55 -3.51
CA ARG A 37 -12.77 8.41 -3.29
C ARG A 37 -12.30 8.94 -1.94
N PHE A 38 -13.03 9.86 -1.32
CA PHE A 38 -12.56 10.60 -0.14
C PHE A 38 -13.48 10.53 1.08
N TYR A 39 -14.65 9.85 1.01
CA TYR A 39 -15.59 9.80 2.14
C TYR A 39 -15.08 9.03 3.34
N LYS A 40 -14.18 8.07 3.10
CA LYS A 40 -13.53 7.28 4.15
C LYS A 40 -12.06 7.01 3.82
N GLU A 41 -11.38 6.39 4.77
CA GLU A 41 -10.06 5.79 4.59
C GLU A 41 -10.24 4.31 4.25
N LEU A 42 -9.29 3.72 3.47
CA LEU A 42 -9.23 2.26 3.34
C LEU A 42 -8.94 1.64 4.71
N GLU A 43 -9.72 0.64 5.05
CA GLU A 43 -9.61 -0.10 6.30
C GLU A 43 -8.88 -1.43 6.08
N PHE A 44 -8.05 -1.80 7.06
CA PHE A 44 -7.38 -3.09 7.08
C PHE A 44 -8.34 -4.14 7.65
N GLY A 45 -8.83 -5.02 6.80
CA GLY A 45 -9.73 -6.10 7.19
C GLY A 45 -9.03 -7.41 7.49
N THR A 46 -9.79 -8.46 7.79
CA THR A 46 -9.28 -9.81 8.09
C THR A 46 -8.42 -10.40 6.95
N ALA A 47 -8.75 -10.07 5.70
CA ALA A 47 -8.01 -10.50 4.51
C ALA A 47 -6.99 -9.47 4.01
N GLY A 48 -6.60 -8.52 4.84
CA GLY A 48 -5.66 -7.45 4.50
C GLY A 48 -6.34 -6.18 3.99
N LEU A 49 -5.54 -5.25 3.46
CA LEU A 49 -6.01 -4.02 2.85
C LEU A 49 -6.47 -4.31 1.41
N ARG A 50 -7.71 -3.96 1.09
CA ARG A 50 -8.31 -4.20 -0.24
C ARG A 50 -9.01 -2.94 -0.74
N GLY A 51 -8.86 -2.66 -2.02
CA GLY A 51 -9.52 -1.51 -2.65
C GLY A 51 -9.20 -1.41 -4.14
N VAL A 52 -9.97 -0.58 -4.82
CA VAL A 52 -9.72 -0.23 -6.22
C VAL A 52 -8.44 0.62 -6.30
N ILE A 53 -7.60 0.39 -7.31
CA ILE A 53 -6.40 1.20 -7.56
C ILE A 53 -6.84 2.59 -8.06
N GLY A 54 -6.26 3.65 -7.51
CA GLY A 54 -6.52 5.02 -7.95
C GLY A 54 -6.24 6.08 -6.89
N ALA A 55 -6.52 7.32 -7.24
CA ALA A 55 -6.36 8.46 -6.36
C ALA A 55 -7.48 8.54 -5.31
N GLY A 56 -7.11 8.80 -4.07
CA GLY A 56 -8.03 8.98 -2.95
C GLY A 56 -7.69 8.17 -1.72
N THR A 57 -8.28 8.56 -0.59
CA THR A 57 -8.07 7.87 0.70
C THR A 57 -8.79 6.52 0.77
N ASN A 58 -9.85 6.34 -0.03
CA ASN A 58 -10.60 5.10 -0.20
C ASN A 58 -10.15 4.32 -1.44
N ARG A 59 -8.88 4.42 -1.81
CA ARG A 59 -8.26 3.75 -2.98
C ARG A 59 -6.91 3.18 -2.62
N MET A 60 -6.50 2.12 -3.35
CA MET A 60 -5.14 1.59 -3.31
C MET A 60 -4.21 2.47 -4.14
N ASN A 61 -3.22 3.04 -3.50
CA ASN A 61 -2.18 3.86 -4.13
C ASN A 61 -0.94 3.91 -3.24
N ILE A 62 0.13 4.55 -3.69
CA ILE A 62 1.39 4.63 -2.94
C ILE A 62 1.21 5.21 -1.54
N TYR A 63 0.31 6.20 -1.36
CA TYR A 63 0.11 6.87 -0.06
C TYR A 63 -0.62 5.97 0.94
N THR A 64 -1.67 5.25 0.50
CA THR A 64 -2.42 4.30 1.35
C THR A 64 -1.56 3.08 1.69
N VAL A 65 -0.74 2.59 0.75
CA VAL A 65 0.23 1.51 0.98
C VAL A 65 1.29 1.95 2.00
N ARG A 66 1.89 3.13 1.83
CA ARG A 66 2.89 3.68 2.76
C ARG A 66 2.32 3.82 4.18
N ARG A 67 1.11 4.38 4.29
CA ARG A 67 0.46 4.55 5.60
C ARG A 67 0.21 3.21 6.30
N THR A 68 -0.29 2.22 5.58
CA THR A 68 -0.53 0.88 6.14
C THR A 68 0.78 0.20 6.54
N THR A 69 1.80 0.32 5.71
CA THR A 69 3.13 -0.23 6.02
C THR A 69 3.77 0.47 7.21
N GLN A 70 3.55 1.78 7.38
CA GLN A 70 4.00 2.51 8.56
C GLN A 70 3.34 1.98 9.84
N GLY A 71 2.05 1.63 9.77
CA GLY A 71 1.35 0.97 10.89
C GLY A 71 2.00 -0.36 11.28
N LEU A 72 2.35 -1.19 10.28
CA LEU A 72 3.09 -2.44 10.51
C LEU A 72 4.48 -2.17 11.10
N ALA A 73 5.21 -1.19 10.57
CA ALA A 73 6.53 -0.82 11.08
C ALA A 73 6.47 -0.38 12.55
N ASN A 74 5.51 0.45 12.91
CA ASN A 74 5.28 0.89 14.28
C ASN A 74 4.99 -0.31 15.21
N TYR A 75 4.15 -1.25 14.75
CA TYR A 75 3.85 -2.46 15.51
C TYR A 75 5.09 -3.32 15.73
N LEU A 76 5.87 -3.60 14.68
CA LEU A 76 7.08 -4.42 14.78
C LEU A 76 8.12 -3.77 15.71
N ASN A 77 8.38 -2.47 15.55
CA ASN A 77 9.32 -1.74 16.38
C ASN A 77 8.88 -1.65 17.87
N SER A 78 7.57 -1.77 18.15
CA SER A 78 7.08 -1.88 19.53
C SER A 78 7.34 -3.25 20.16
N LYS A 79 7.67 -4.27 19.35
CA LYS A 79 7.89 -5.64 19.83
C LYS A 79 9.37 -6.02 19.93
N LYS A 80 10.19 -5.55 19.00
CA LYS A 80 11.63 -5.83 18.99
C LYS A 80 12.40 -4.87 18.11
N GLU A 81 13.64 -4.65 18.42
CA GLU A 81 14.59 -3.99 17.51
C GLU A 81 15.09 -4.95 16.42
N GLY A 82 15.46 -4.41 15.27
CA GLY A 82 16.03 -5.17 14.16
C GLY A 82 15.08 -6.18 13.52
N ALA A 83 13.79 -5.89 13.50
CA ALA A 83 12.79 -6.71 12.84
C ALA A 83 13.09 -6.87 11.34
N SER A 84 12.59 -7.96 10.74
CA SER A 84 12.71 -8.21 9.32
C SER A 84 11.37 -8.66 8.71
N VAL A 85 11.12 -8.26 7.46
CA VAL A 85 9.87 -8.52 6.74
C VAL A 85 10.19 -9.06 5.35
N ALA A 86 9.59 -10.19 4.99
CA ALA A 86 9.62 -10.71 3.62
C ALA A 86 8.49 -10.08 2.82
N ILE A 87 8.75 -9.69 1.56
CA ILE A 87 7.78 -9.06 0.68
C ILE A 87 7.76 -9.84 -0.64
N ALA A 88 6.57 -10.28 -1.05
CA ALA A 88 6.34 -10.88 -2.35
C ALA A 88 5.20 -10.16 -3.09
N TYR A 89 5.19 -10.28 -4.40
CA TYR A 89 4.19 -9.63 -5.26
C TYR A 89 3.89 -10.50 -6.48
N ASP A 90 2.71 -10.31 -7.05
CA ASP A 90 2.26 -10.99 -8.27
C ASP A 90 2.41 -10.11 -9.52
N SER A 91 1.88 -10.58 -10.66
CA SER A 91 1.98 -9.92 -11.96
C SER A 91 0.96 -8.78 -12.17
N ARG A 92 0.16 -8.44 -11.17
CA ARG A 92 -0.89 -7.43 -11.31
C ARG A 92 -0.31 -6.02 -11.44
N ILE A 93 -1.12 -5.14 -12.04
CA ILE A 93 -0.77 -3.73 -12.23
C ILE A 93 -0.37 -3.10 -10.89
N LYS A 94 0.77 -2.39 -10.88
CA LYS A 94 1.36 -1.70 -9.71
C LYS A 94 1.78 -2.61 -8.54
N SER A 95 1.68 -3.96 -8.63
CA SER A 95 2.10 -4.86 -7.53
C SER A 95 3.57 -4.68 -7.17
N GLU A 96 4.46 -4.61 -8.16
CA GLU A 96 5.88 -4.36 -7.92
C GLU A 96 6.12 -2.97 -7.30
N LEU A 97 5.45 -1.93 -7.82
CA LEU A 97 5.54 -0.58 -7.27
C LEU A 97 5.16 -0.57 -5.78
N PHE A 98 4.02 -1.16 -5.43
CA PHE A 98 3.56 -1.21 -4.05
C PHE A 98 4.49 -2.02 -3.14
N ALA A 99 5.05 -3.13 -3.63
CA ALA A 99 6.04 -3.91 -2.90
C ALA A 99 7.31 -3.09 -2.61
N ARG A 100 7.80 -2.31 -3.58
CA ARG A 100 8.93 -1.40 -3.39
C ARG A 100 8.62 -0.27 -2.40
N GLU A 101 7.41 0.28 -2.43
CA GLU A 101 6.98 1.29 -1.46
C GLU A 101 6.90 0.73 -0.04
N CYS A 102 6.40 -0.50 0.14
CA CYS A 102 6.47 -1.19 1.43
C CYS A 102 7.93 -1.33 1.92
N ALA A 103 8.83 -1.79 1.05
CA ALA A 103 10.24 -1.95 1.40
C ALA A 103 10.90 -0.62 1.81
N ARG A 104 10.59 0.48 1.11
CA ARG A 104 11.10 1.83 1.44
C ARG A 104 10.65 2.29 2.82
N VAL A 105 9.37 2.13 3.14
CA VAL A 105 8.84 2.50 4.47
C VAL A 105 9.47 1.66 5.57
N LEU A 106 9.58 0.34 5.38
CA LEU A 106 10.21 -0.54 6.37
C LEU A 106 11.67 -0.15 6.60
N ALA A 107 12.44 0.05 5.53
CA ALA A 107 13.84 0.46 5.62
C ALA A 107 14.00 1.81 6.33
N ALA A 108 13.14 2.78 6.05
CA ALA A 108 13.14 4.08 6.74
C ALA A 108 12.85 3.97 8.25
N ASN A 109 12.21 2.88 8.68
CA ASN A 109 11.95 2.57 10.09
C ASN A 109 12.98 1.61 10.72
N GLY A 110 14.12 1.36 10.06
CA GLY A 110 15.17 0.48 10.58
C GLY A 110 14.83 -1.02 10.49
N ILE A 111 13.81 -1.40 9.72
CA ILE A 111 13.36 -2.78 9.54
C ILE A 111 13.97 -3.34 8.25
N THR A 112 14.57 -4.53 8.33
CA THR A 112 15.12 -5.19 7.16
C THR A 112 14.01 -5.68 6.24
N ALA A 113 13.88 -5.10 5.05
CA ALA A 113 12.96 -5.55 4.02
C ALA A 113 13.64 -6.52 3.05
N ARG A 114 13.07 -7.71 2.90
CA ARG A 114 13.53 -8.77 1.98
C ARG A 114 12.50 -8.94 0.88
N ILE A 115 12.71 -8.24 -0.23
CA ILE A 115 11.81 -8.32 -1.38
C ILE A 115 12.25 -9.45 -2.32
N VAL A 116 11.29 -10.24 -2.81
CA VAL A 116 11.57 -11.26 -3.81
C VAL A 116 12.03 -10.63 -5.13
N LYS A 117 12.96 -11.30 -5.80
CA LYS A 117 13.52 -10.80 -7.06
C LYS A 117 12.54 -10.93 -8.23
N GLU A 118 11.73 -11.99 -8.21
CA GLU A 118 10.77 -12.33 -9.26
C GLU A 118 9.37 -12.51 -8.69
N LEU A 119 8.36 -12.50 -9.56
CA LEU A 119 6.97 -12.75 -9.18
C LEU A 119 6.83 -14.09 -8.45
N GLN A 120 6.16 -14.11 -7.31
CA GLN A 120 6.01 -15.31 -6.50
C GLN A 120 4.57 -15.47 -6.00
N PRO A 121 4.07 -16.71 -5.95
CA PRO A 121 2.77 -17.00 -5.35
C PRO A 121 2.82 -16.94 -3.81
N VAL A 122 1.66 -16.75 -3.19
CA VAL A 122 1.51 -16.63 -1.73
C VAL A 122 2.22 -17.74 -0.93
N PRO A 123 2.17 -19.04 -1.31
CA PRO A 123 2.88 -20.08 -0.57
C PRO A 123 4.38 -19.86 -0.46
N VAL A 124 5.01 -19.27 -1.49
CA VAL A 124 6.45 -18.97 -1.47
C VAL A 124 6.76 -17.89 -0.44
N LEU A 125 5.91 -16.87 -0.27
CA LEU A 125 6.06 -15.90 0.80
C LEU A 125 6.01 -16.57 2.17
N SER A 126 5.03 -17.44 2.41
CA SER A 126 4.90 -18.17 3.67
C SER A 126 6.12 -19.03 3.99
N PHE A 127 6.69 -19.67 2.96
CA PHE A 127 7.95 -20.40 3.08
C PHE A 127 9.11 -19.46 3.40
N ALA A 128 9.25 -18.35 2.65
CA ALA A 128 10.34 -17.39 2.82
C ALA A 128 10.36 -16.76 4.22
N VAL A 129 9.18 -16.42 4.77
CA VAL A 129 9.09 -15.88 6.14
C VAL A 129 9.71 -16.83 7.16
N ARG A 130 9.45 -18.13 7.05
CA ARG A 130 9.98 -19.15 7.95
C ARG A 130 11.45 -19.43 7.70
N GLU A 131 11.84 -19.65 6.45
CA GLU A 131 13.21 -19.98 6.05
C GLU A 131 14.19 -18.84 6.38
N LEU A 132 13.80 -17.60 6.10
CA LEU A 132 14.59 -16.41 6.38
C LEU A 132 14.41 -15.87 7.80
N ARG A 133 13.59 -16.54 8.62
CA ARG A 133 13.25 -16.14 10.00
C ARG A 133 12.79 -14.69 10.09
N CYS A 134 11.95 -14.28 9.13
CA CYS A 134 11.35 -12.95 9.15
C CYS A 134 10.22 -12.86 10.20
N ASP A 135 10.04 -11.66 10.76
CA ASP A 135 9.02 -11.41 11.78
C ASP A 135 7.62 -11.21 11.20
N ALA A 136 7.55 -10.84 9.91
CA ALA A 136 6.30 -10.71 9.17
C ALA A 136 6.52 -10.95 7.66
N GLY A 137 5.40 -11.05 6.93
CA GLY A 137 5.36 -11.12 5.47
C GLY A 137 4.31 -10.19 4.89
N ILE A 138 4.61 -9.59 3.74
CA ILE A 138 3.67 -8.79 2.96
C ILE A 138 3.50 -9.43 1.59
N MET A 139 2.27 -9.72 1.22
CA MET A 139 1.92 -10.16 -0.14
C MET A 139 1.12 -9.07 -0.85
N ILE A 140 1.61 -8.61 -1.98
CA ILE A 140 0.89 -7.70 -2.85
C ILE A 140 0.25 -8.51 -3.97
N THR A 141 -1.07 -8.63 -3.93
CA THR A 141 -1.83 -9.48 -4.86
C THR A 141 -3.28 -9.03 -4.97
N ALA A 142 -3.91 -9.23 -6.12
CA ALA A 142 -5.35 -9.17 -6.27
C ALA A 142 -6.02 -10.54 -6.07
N SER A 143 -5.22 -11.57 -5.71
CA SER A 143 -5.70 -12.96 -5.61
C SER A 143 -6.36 -13.42 -6.91
N HIS A 144 -7.62 -13.82 -6.87
CA HIS A 144 -8.42 -14.25 -8.02
C HIS A 144 -9.40 -13.17 -8.51
N ASN A 145 -9.38 -11.98 -7.93
CA ASN A 145 -10.22 -10.88 -8.40
C ASN A 145 -9.73 -10.36 -9.76
N PRO A 146 -10.65 -9.93 -10.66
CA PRO A 146 -10.28 -9.35 -11.94
C PRO A 146 -9.48 -8.05 -11.82
#